data_fcfbe0010743921cdc4af3b74062b299
#
_entry.id   fcfbe0010743921cdc4af3b74062b299
#
_cell.length_a   1.000
_cell.length_b   1.000
_cell.length_c   1.000
_cell.angle_alpha   90.00
_cell.angle_beta   90.00
_cell.angle_gamma   90.00
#
_symmetry.space_group_name_H-M   'P 1'
#
loop_
_entity.id
_entity.type
_entity.pdbx_description
1 polymer ?
#
loop_
_entity_poly.entity_id
_entity_poly.type
_entity_poly.pdbx_seq_one_letter_code
_entity_poly.pdbx_strand_id
1 'polypeptide(L)'
;AVSPYFHWLQGLKEQGQFRGRVEGVLDALPKTGERPFVAQLPKAALASSKGPLAVMAHLDLAWTYSFQDLDSGATNRPARFMTIVRRLLEKKRAGVALQELLRFLGQVESELAIQADAKAMGMPENPARQGHLWMLRQDLAGYVLLGDPAVHLPLKTPTLVPPPSVSADIQTQPAPLSGAA
;
A
#
# COMPACT_ATOMS: atom_id res chain seq x y z
N ALA A 1 -8.69 21.91 -2.30
CA ALA A 1 -8.39 21.26 -3.59
C ALA A 1 -9.57 20.36 -3.94
N VAL A 2 -10.10 20.50 -5.13
CA VAL A 2 -11.15 19.58 -5.63
C VAL A 2 -10.46 18.32 -6.09
N SER A 3 -10.96 17.17 -5.62
CA SER A 3 -10.41 15.87 -5.97
C SER A 3 -10.35 15.66 -7.49
N PRO A 4 -9.25 15.09 -8.05
CA PRO A 4 -9.21 14.69 -9.46
C PRO A 4 -10.35 13.74 -9.85
N TYR A 5 -10.82 12.94 -8.91
CA TYR A 5 -11.98 12.07 -9.09
C TYR A 5 -13.27 12.86 -9.35
N PHE A 6 -13.46 13.97 -8.66
CA PHE A 6 -14.61 14.86 -8.89
C PHE A 6 -14.61 15.40 -10.33
N HIS A 7 -13.47 15.87 -10.83
CA HIS A 7 -13.36 16.35 -12.22
C HIS A 7 -13.61 15.23 -13.24
N TRP A 8 -13.12 14.03 -12.96
CA TRP A 8 -13.39 12.88 -13.82
C TRP A 8 -14.88 12.53 -13.86
N LEU A 9 -15.55 12.50 -12.69
CA LEU A 9 -16.99 12.26 -12.61
C LEU A 9 -17.80 13.36 -13.33
N GLN A 10 -17.39 14.64 -13.20
CA GLN A 10 -18.01 15.71 -13.96
C GLN A 10 -17.87 15.50 -15.46
N GLY A 11 -16.68 15.12 -15.94
CA GLY A 11 -16.46 14.79 -17.35
C GLY A 11 -17.37 13.67 -17.84
N LEU A 12 -17.58 12.61 -17.05
CA LEU A 12 -18.51 11.53 -17.38
C LEU A 12 -19.97 12.03 -17.44
N LYS A 13 -20.36 12.93 -16.53
CA LYS A 13 -21.69 13.55 -16.54
C LYS A 13 -21.91 14.38 -17.79
N GLU A 14 -20.94 15.22 -18.16
CA GLU A 14 -20.98 16.06 -19.37
C GLU A 14 -21.07 15.22 -20.64
N GLN A 15 -20.42 14.07 -20.68
CA GLN A 15 -20.48 13.10 -21.78
C GLN A 15 -21.78 12.28 -21.78
N GLY A 16 -22.67 12.46 -20.80
CA GLY A 16 -23.92 11.72 -20.66
C GLY A 16 -23.76 10.25 -20.27
N GLN A 17 -22.56 9.86 -19.85
CA GLN A 17 -22.27 8.49 -19.42
C GLN A 17 -22.73 8.25 -17.97
N PHE A 18 -23.31 7.07 -17.71
CA PHE A 18 -23.74 6.64 -16.37
C PHE A 18 -24.64 7.63 -15.61
N ARG A 19 -25.47 8.36 -16.31
CA ARG A 19 -26.22 9.56 -15.86
C ARG A 19 -26.73 9.48 -14.42
N GLY A 20 -27.55 8.49 -14.06
CA GLY A 20 -28.14 8.42 -12.72
C GLY A 20 -27.15 8.03 -11.61
N ARG A 21 -26.15 7.22 -11.91
CA ARG A 21 -25.13 6.78 -10.91
C ARG A 21 -24.11 7.90 -10.66
N VAL A 22 -23.65 8.57 -11.70
CA VAL A 22 -22.68 9.67 -11.57
C VAL A 22 -23.30 10.84 -10.81
N GLU A 23 -24.54 11.19 -11.08
CA GLU A 23 -25.25 12.25 -10.35
C GLU A 23 -25.37 11.93 -8.87
N GLY A 24 -25.80 10.71 -8.51
CA GLY A 24 -25.88 10.29 -7.11
C GLY A 24 -24.54 10.32 -6.38
N VAL A 25 -23.43 9.99 -7.05
CA VAL A 25 -22.08 10.08 -6.47
C VAL A 25 -21.65 11.53 -6.32
N LEU A 26 -21.88 12.38 -7.33
CA LEU A 26 -21.53 13.82 -7.28
C LEU A 26 -22.30 14.55 -6.18
N ASP A 27 -23.56 14.22 -5.98
CA ASP A 27 -24.40 14.80 -4.92
C ASP A 27 -23.98 14.36 -3.52
N ALA A 28 -23.40 13.15 -3.41
CA ALA A 28 -22.88 12.63 -2.15
C ALA A 28 -21.46 13.13 -1.81
N LEU A 29 -20.74 13.70 -2.76
CA LEU A 29 -19.41 14.26 -2.52
C LEU A 29 -19.50 15.64 -1.88
N PRO A 30 -18.51 16.01 -1.02
CA PRO A 30 -18.45 17.35 -0.44
C PRO A 30 -18.32 18.40 -1.54
N LYS A 31 -19.10 19.45 -1.42
CA LYS A 31 -19.05 20.60 -2.34
C LYS A 31 -17.93 21.56 -1.92
N THR A 32 -17.47 22.36 -2.87
CA THR A 32 -16.48 23.42 -2.60
C THR A 32 -16.96 24.32 -1.46
N GLY A 33 -16.15 24.48 -0.42
CA GLY A 33 -16.49 25.28 0.77
C GLY A 33 -17.13 24.49 1.91
N GLU A 34 -17.49 23.23 1.73
CA GLU A 34 -17.91 22.36 2.82
C GLU A 34 -16.72 21.98 3.73
N ARG A 35 -17.03 21.70 4.99
CA ARG A 35 -16.01 21.30 5.96
C ARG A 35 -15.41 19.94 5.59
N PRO A 36 -14.10 19.76 5.76
CA PRO A 36 -13.48 18.43 5.63
C PRO A 36 -14.21 17.41 6.49
N PHE A 37 -14.38 16.20 5.99
CA PHE A 37 -15.04 15.12 6.73
C PHE A 37 -14.29 13.80 6.57
N VAL A 38 -14.49 12.91 7.53
CA VAL A 38 -14.08 11.52 7.44
C VAL A 38 -15.31 10.69 7.06
N ALA A 39 -15.17 9.83 6.06
CA ALA A 39 -16.25 8.96 5.62
C ALA A 39 -16.85 8.12 6.77
N GLN A 40 -18.14 7.77 6.66
CA GLN A 40 -18.85 7.09 7.73
C GLN A 40 -18.31 5.68 7.99
N LEU A 41 -17.86 4.97 6.96
CA LEU A 41 -17.36 3.60 7.09
C LEU A 41 -16.18 3.47 8.07
N PRO A 42 -15.05 4.19 7.91
CA PRO A 42 -13.95 4.11 8.87
C PRO A 42 -14.36 4.62 10.26
N LYS A 43 -15.23 5.63 10.37
CA LYS A 43 -15.73 6.09 11.67
C LYS A 43 -16.53 5.01 12.39
N ALA A 44 -17.46 4.36 11.72
CA ALA A 44 -18.25 3.28 12.29
C ALA A 44 -17.38 2.06 12.66
N ALA A 45 -16.40 1.73 11.82
CA ALA A 45 -15.46 0.65 12.10
C ALA A 45 -14.63 0.92 13.37
N LEU A 46 -14.04 2.11 13.48
CA LEU A 46 -13.22 2.50 14.63
C LEU A 46 -14.04 2.72 15.91
N ALA A 47 -15.31 3.11 15.80
CA ALA A 47 -16.21 3.30 16.95
C ALA A 47 -16.75 1.97 17.50
N SER A 48 -16.62 0.88 16.78
CA SER A 48 -17.09 -0.43 17.23
C SER A 48 -16.18 -0.99 18.33
N SER A 49 -16.77 -1.46 19.44
CA SER A 49 -16.03 -2.08 20.55
C SER A 49 -15.28 -3.36 20.16
N LYS A 50 -15.64 -3.97 19.04
CA LYS A 50 -15.00 -5.15 18.46
C LYS A 50 -14.37 -4.85 17.09
N GLY A 51 -14.29 -3.58 16.73
CA GLY A 51 -13.77 -3.11 15.47
C GLY A 51 -12.23 -3.07 15.42
N PRO A 52 -11.66 -2.70 14.28
CA PRO A 52 -10.24 -2.50 14.14
C PRO A 52 -9.78 -1.27 14.94
N LEU A 53 -8.55 -1.28 15.43
CA LEU A 53 -7.94 -0.14 16.11
C LEU A 53 -7.32 0.87 15.13
N ALA A 54 -7.11 0.45 13.89
CA ALA A 54 -6.62 1.31 12.82
C ALA A 54 -7.21 0.89 11.47
N VAL A 55 -7.39 1.85 10.58
CA VAL A 55 -7.83 1.67 9.19
C VAL A 55 -6.85 2.38 8.27
N MET A 56 -6.25 1.65 7.34
CA MET A 56 -5.49 2.24 6.24
C MET A 56 -6.42 2.37 5.04
N ALA A 57 -6.53 3.56 4.49
CA ALA A 57 -7.44 3.85 3.39
C ALA A 57 -6.86 4.93 2.50
N HIS A 58 -7.47 5.10 1.33
CA HIS A 58 -7.18 6.20 0.43
C HIS A 58 -8.21 7.33 0.64
N LEU A 59 -7.75 8.58 0.63
CA LEU A 59 -8.60 9.76 0.81
C LEU A 59 -9.57 9.97 -0.35
N ASP A 60 -9.20 9.48 -1.51
CA ASP A 60 -9.90 9.63 -2.76
C ASP A 60 -10.03 8.26 -3.46
N LEU A 61 -10.41 8.23 -4.72
CA LEU A 61 -10.33 7.02 -5.52
C LEU A 61 -8.85 6.63 -5.69
N ALA A 62 -8.49 5.41 -5.26
CA ALA A 62 -7.17 4.87 -5.53
C ALA A 62 -7.03 4.53 -7.02
N TRP A 63 -6.06 5.15 -7.67
CA TRP A 63 -5.82 4.95 -9.09
C TRP A 63 -4.85 3.80 -9.32
N THR A 64 -4.83 3.28 -10.54
CA THR A 64 -3.92 2.20 -10.92
C THR A 64 -2.46 2.63 -11.02
N TYR A 65 -2.16 3.92 -10.96
CA TYR A 65 -0.79 4.45 -11.06
C TYR A 65 0.16 3.90 -10.00
N SER A 66 -0.31 3.68 -8.78
CA SER A 66 0.50 3.06 -7.71
C SER A 66 0.91 1.62 -8.03
N PHE A 67 0.24 0.97 -8.98
CA PHE A 67 0.50 -0.40 -9.41
C PHE A 67 1.16 -0.49 -10.79
N GLN A 68 1.34 0.62 -11.48
CA GLN A 68 1.95 0.68 -12.82
C GLN A 68 3.41 1.11 -12.75
N ASP A 69 4.17 0.64 -13.71
CA ASP A 69 5.53 1.09 -13.97
C ASP A 69 5.68 1.33 -15.48
N LEU A 70 5.99 2.57 -15.85
CA LEU A 70 6.15 2.97 -17.24
C LEU A 70 7.39 2.36 -17.89
N ASP A 71 8.47 2.20 -17.11
CA ASP A 71 9.77 1.80 -17.65
C ASP A 71 9.79 0.33 -18.06
N SER A 72 9.05 -0.52 -17.38
CA SER A 72 9.02 -1.96 -17.63
C SER A 72 7.82 -2.43 -18.45
N GLY A 73 6.86 -1.54 -18.75
CA GLY A 73 5.58 -1.93 -19.34
C GLY A 73 4.74 -2.86 -18.44
N ALA A 74 5.22 -3.14 -17.25
CA ALA A 74 4.52 -3.98 -16.28
C ALA A 74 3.33 -3.24 -15.68
N THR A 75 2.15 -3.78 -15.92
CA THR A 75 0.88 -3.19 -15.47
C THR A 75 0.50 -3.57 -14.07
N ASN A 76 1.26 -4.44 -13.39
CA ASN A 76 0.88 -4.93 -12.07
C ASN A 76 2.11 -5.06 -11.16
N ARG A 77 2.34 -4.05 -10.33
CA ARG A 77 3.39 -4.07 -9.30
C ARG A 77 2.80 -3.94 -7.89
N PRO A 78 2.22 -4.98 -7.33
CA PRO A 78 1.69 -4.96 -5.96
C PRO A 78 2.79 -4.86 -4.90
N ALA A 79 4.07 -4.94 -5.28
CA ALA A 79 5.20 -5.02 -4.36
C ALA A 79 5.21 -3.90 -3.30
N ARG A 80 4.79 -2.68 -3.66
CA ARG A 80 4.71 -1.55 -2.71
C ARG A 80 3.73 -1.85 -1.57
N PHE A 81 2.54 -2.37 -1.90
CA PHE A 81 1.51 -2.73 -0.93
C PHE A 81 1.84 -4.03 -0.20
N MET A 82 2.46 -4.99 -0.88
CA MET A 82 2.92 -6.23 -0.26
C MET A 82 3.97 -5.96 0.82
N THR A 83 4.76 -4.89 0.69
CA THR A 83 5.69 -4.47 1.74
C THR A 83 4.94 -4.06 3.01
N ILE A 84 3.83 -3.31 2.90
CA ILE A 84 2.97 -2.96 4.05
C ILE A 84 2.47 -4.24 4.73
N VAL A 85 1.91 -5.17 3.95
CA VAL A 85 1.40 -6.44 4.46
C VAL A 85 2.50 -7.24 5.16
N ARG A 86 3.69 -7.33 4.56
CA ARG A 86 4.85 -7.98 5.17
C ARG A 86 5.20 -7.37 6.52
N ARG A 87 5.29 -6.04 6.61
CA ARG A 87 5.58 -5.34 7.87
C ARG A 87 4.54 -5.64 8.96
N LEU A 88 3.27 -5.68 8.60
CA LEU A 88 2.21 -6.04 9.52
C LEU A 88 2.34 -7.52 9.98
N LEU A 89 2.66 -8.43 9.08
CA LEU A 89 2.91 -9.85 9.41
C LEU A 89 4.17 -10.04 10.25
N GLU A 90 5.17 -9.18 10.10
CA GLU A 90 6.37 -9.10 10.96
C GLU A 90 6.06 -8.48 12.34
N LYS A 91 4.80 -8.31 12.70
CA LYS A 91 4.34 -7.66 13.95
C LYS A 91 4.83 -6.21 14.11
N LYS A 92 5.13 -5.51 13.01
CA LYS A 92 5.42 -4.08 13.06
C LYS A 92 4.12 -3.30 13.28
N ARG A 93 4.26 -2.13 13.88
CA ARG A 93 3.14 -1.21 14.12
C ARG A 93 2.54 -0.72 12.81
N ALA A 94 1.24 -0.45 12.80
CA ALA A 94 0.53 0.01 11.61
C ALA A 94 1.15 1.28 10.99
N GLY A 95 1.54 2.25 11.82
CA GLY A 95 2.23 3.46 11.36
C GLY A 95 3.58 3.17 10.69
N VAL A 96 4.36 2.22 11.24
CA VAL A 96 5.63 1.79 10.64
C VAL A 96 5.40 1.08 9.30
N ALA A 97 4.33 0.28 9.20
CA ALA A 97 3.98 -0.37 7.94
C ALA A 97 3.59 0.66 6.86
N LEU A 98 2.82 1.70 7.21
CA LEU A 98 2.48 2.77 6.27
C LEU A 98 3.69 3.59 5.82
N GLN A 99 4.71 3.78 6.69
CA GLN A 99 5.95 4.47 6.31
C GLN A 99 6.65 3.86 5.09
N GLU A 100 6.47 2.56 4.85
CA GLU A 100 7.03 1.92 3.65
C GLU A 100 6.43 2.52 2.37
N LEU A 101 5.14 2.86 2.39
CA LEU A 101 4.50 3.52 1.24
C LEU A 101 4.97 4.98 1.11
N LEU A 102 5.11 5.69 2.22
CA LEU A 102 5.60 7.07 2.24
C LEU A 102 7.05 7.20 1.75
N ARG A 103 7.87 6.15 1.87
CA ARG A 103 9.21 6.11 1.26
C ARG A 103 9.14 6.13 -0.26
N PHE A 104 8.19 5.40 -0.86
CA PHE A 104 7.97 5.46 -2.30
C PHE A 104 7.48 6.84 -2.74
N LEU A 105 6.62 7.48 -1.96
CA LEU A 105 6.23 8.86 -2.21
C LEU A 105 7.46 9.78 -2.22
N GLY A 106 8.34 9.68 -1.22
CA GLY A 106 9.57 10.46 -1.16
C GLY A 106 10.50 10.23 -2.35
N GLN A 107 10.58 9.01 -2.87
CA GLN A 107 11.35 8.70 -4.09
C GLN A 107 10.76 9.39 -5.31
N VAL A 108 9.44 9.36 -5.48
CA VAL A 108 8.73 10.04 -6.57
C VAL A 108 8.92 11.56 -6.50
N GLU A 109 8.83 12.14 -5.30
CA GLU A 109 9.04 13.57 -5.08
C GLU A 109 10.49 13.98 -5.41
N SER A 110 11.46 13.17 -5.02
CA SER A 110 12.87 13.40 -5.36
C SER A 110 13.10 13.36 -6.87
N GLU A 111 12.47 12.40 -7.56
CA GLU A 111 12.60 12.31 -9.02
C GLU A 111 11.95 13.50 -9.73
N LEU A 112 10.79 13.95 -9.27
CA LEU A 112 10.15 15.17 -9.79
C LEU A 112 11.02 16.41 -9.59
N ALA A 113 11.69 16.53 -8.44
CA ALA A 113 12.62 17.62 -8.18
C ALA A 113 13.83 17.58 -9.13
N ILE A 114 14.44 16.40 -9.33
CA ILE A 114 15.55 16.21 -10.29
C ILE A 114 15.13 16.61 -11.70
N GLN A 115 13.91 16.24 -12.14
CA GLN A 115 13.41 16.62 -13.46
C GLN A 115 13.18 18.14 -13.58
N ALA A 116 12.71 18.78 -12.51
CA ALA A 116 12.55 20.24 -12.51
C ALA A 116 13.89 20.95 -12.63
N ASP A 117 14.92 20.49 -11.93
CA ASP A 117 16.28 21.02 -12.02
C ASP A 117 16.89 20.80 -13.40
N ALA A 118 16.72 19.62 -13.97
CA ALA A 118 17.19 19.29 -15.32
C ALA A 118 16.53 20.21 -16.37
N LYS A 119 15.24 20.46 -16.25
CA LYS A 119 14.51 21.43 -17.09
C LYS A 119 15.08 22.83 -16.97
N ALA A 120 15.36 23.29 -15.75
CA ALA A 120 15.97 24.60 -15.52
C ALA A 120 17.35 24.74 -16.16
N MET A 121 18.09 23.61 -16.33
CA MET A 121 19.38 23.54 -17.03
C MET A 121 19.23 23.37 -18.57
N GLY A 122 18.01 23.41 -19.12
CA GLY A 122 17.75 23.28 -20.54
C GLY A 122 17.87 21.86 -21.09
N MET A 123 17.84 20.83 -20.23
CA MET A 123 17.82 19.44 -20.65
C MET A 123 16.47 19.04 -21.27
N PRO A 124 16.44 18.08 -22.20
CA PRO A 124 15.20 17.64 -22.83
C PRO A 124 14.25 17.03 -21.81
N GLU A 125 12.98 17.44 -21.89
CA GLU A 125 11.92 16.93 -21.02
C GLU A 125 11.29 15.66 -21.60
N ASN A 126 10.82 14.80 -20.69
CA ASN A 126 9.91 13.70 -21.02
C ASN A 126 8.54 13.95 -20.38
N PRO A 127 7.59 14.61 -21.10
CA PRO A 127 6.30 14.99 -20.55
C PRO A 127 5.46 13.79 -20.09
N ALA A 128 5.58 12.64 -20.79
CA ALA A 128 4.85 11.44 -20.43
C ALA A 128 5.33 10.88 -19.07
N ARG A 129 6.64 10.83 -18.84
CA ARG A 129 7.23 10.42 -17.56
C ARG A 129 6.87 11.38 -16.45
N GLN A 130 6.98 12.68 -16.70
CA GLN A 130 6.62 13.72 -15.74
C GLN A 130 5.13 13.62 -15.35
N GLY A 131 4.23 13.49 -16.31
CA GLY A 131 2.80 13.29 -16.06
C GLY A 131 2.52 12.04 -15.22
N HIS A 132 3.18 10.92 -15.53
CA HIS A 132 3.07 9.70 -14.73
C HIS A 132 3.54 9.90 -13.28
N LEU A 133 4.68 10.55 -13.07
CA LEU A 133 5.19 10.80 -11.72
C LEU A 133 4.25 11.71 -10.91
N TRP A 134 3.66 12.71 -11.54
CA TRP A 134 2.65 13.56 -10.89
C TRP A 134 1.40 12.76 -10.48
N MET A 135 0.90 11.88 -11.35
CA MET A 135 -0.25 11.03 -11.04
C MET A 135 0.10 10.01 -9.95
N LEU A 136 1.29 9.41 -10.04
CA LEU A 136 1.78 8.47 -9.02
C LEU A 136 1.97 9.15 -7.65
N ARG A 137 2.54 10.36 -7.63
CA ARG A 137 2.67 11.16 -6.41
C ARG A 137 1.31 11.43 -5.78
N GLN A 138 0.34 11.86 -6.58
CA GLN A 138 -1.01 12.16 -6.11
C GLN A 138 -1.69 10.91 -5.52
N ASP A 139 -1.55 9.78 -6.18
CA ASP A 139 -2.13 8.51 -5.73
C ASP A 139 -1.46 8.02 -4.43
N LEU A 140 -0.12 8.06 -4.35
CA LEU A 140 0.60 7.66 -3.14
C LEU A 140 0.34 8.58 -1.94
N ALA A 141 0.21 9.88 -2.17
CA ALA A 141 -0.08 10.86 -1.11
C ALA A 141 -1.49 10.71 -0.52
N GLY A 142 -2.39 10.05 -1.23
CA GLY A 142 -3.76 9.81 -0.78
C GLY A 142 -3.90 8.75 0.30
N TYR A 143 -2.88 7.91 0.55
CA TYR A 143 -2.95 6.86 1.57
C TYR A 143 -2.75 7.42 2.97
N VAL A 144 -3.71 7.14 3.84
CA VAL A 144 -3.73 7.61 5.23
C VAL A 144 -4.03 6.48 6.20
N LEU A 145 -3.62 6.67 7.44
CA LEU A 145 -3.96 5.81 8.57
C LEU A 145 -4.87 6.60 9.52
N LEU A 146 -6.03 6.02 9.78
CA LEU A 146 -7.00 6.51 10.76
C LEU A 146 -6.99 5.59 11.98
N GLY A 147 -7.02 6.14 13.18
CA GLY A 147 -6.97 5.38 14.43
C GLY A 147 -5.59 5.38 15.06
N ASP A 148 -5.22 4.32 15.76
CA ASP A 148 -3.96 4.24 16.52
C ASP A 148 -2.82 3.70 15.65
N PRO A 149 -1.77 4.50 15.35
CA PRO A 149 -0.61 4.05 14.57
C PRO A 149 0.28 3.06 15.32
N ALA A 150 0.12 2.91 16.63
CA ALA A 150 0.94 2.03 17.46
C ALA A 150 0.45 0.57 17.45
N VAL A 151 -0.75 0.31 16.94
CA VAL A 151 -1.30 -1.05 16.91
C VAL A 151 -0.51 -1.97 15.99
N HIS A 152 -0.56 -3.26 16.30
CA HIS A 152 -0.02 -4.34 15.48
C HIS A 152 -1.03 -5.48 15.40
N LEU A 153 -0.86 -6.35 14.41
CA LEU A 153 -1.72 -7.51 14.25
C LEU A 153 -1.54 -8.48 15.44
N PRO A 154 -2.63 -9.01 16.02
CA PRO A 154 -2.59 -9.94 17.13
C PRO A 154 -2.22 -11.36 16.66
N LEU A 155 -1.09 -11.48 15.97
CA LEU A 155 -0.61 -12.75 15.45
C LEU A 155 -0.05 -13.60 16.60
N LYS A 156 -0.56 -14.82 16.74
CA LYS A 156 0.05 -15.82 17.64
C LYS A 156 1.46 -16.13 17.12
N THR A 157 2.43 -16.13 18.02
CA THR A 157 3.75 -16.64 17.67
C THR A 157 3.61 -18.15 17.47
N PRO A 158 4.04 -18.73 16.34
CA PRO A 158 4.09 -20.18 16.21
C PRO A 158 4.92 -20.72 17.37
N THR A 159 4.34 -21.57 18.18
CA THR A 159 5.12 -22.34 19.15
C THR A 159 5.98 -23.28 18.29
N LEU A 160 7.27 -23.00 18.20
CA LEU A 160 8.21 -23.95 17.60
C LEU A 160 8.12 -25.21 18.44
N VAL A 161 7.44 -26.23 17.94
CA VAL A 161 7.58 -27.59 18.50
C VAL A 161 9.01 -27.94 18.27
N PRO A 162 9.80 -28.15 19.33
CA PRO A 162 11.18 -28.60 19.14
C PRO A 162 11.15 -29.87 18.28
N PRO A 163 12.07 -30.03 17.32
CA PRO A 163 12.13 -31.25 16.54
C PRO A 163 12.19 -32.47 17.52
N PRO A 164 11.49 -33.56 17.21
CA PRO A 164 11.54 -34.73 18.05
C PRO A 164 13.02 -35.06 18.27
N SER A 165 13.41 -35.18 19.54
CA SER A 165 14.75 -35.62 19.90
C SER A 165 14.96 -36.99 19.28
N VAL A 166 15.75 -37.04 18.23
CA VAL A 166 16.21 -38.29 17.64
C VAL A 166 17.18 -38.89 18.69
N SER A 167 16.68 -39.78 19.50
CA SER A 167 17.54 -40.61 20.33
C SER A 167 18.40 -41.44 19.36
N ALA A 168 19.64 -41.05 19.23
CA ALA A 168 20.62 -41.83 18.48
C ALA A 168 20.97 -43.05 19.31
N ASP A 169 20.14 -44.07 19.25
CA ASP A 169 20.57 -45.44 19.62
C ASP A 169 21.55 -45.92 18.54
N ILE A 170 22.79 -45.45 18.64
CA ILE A 170 23.90 -46.05 17.91
C ILE A 170 24.17 -47.43 18.59
N GLN A 171 23.47 -48.43 18.11
CA GLN A 171 23.90 -49.80 18.39
C GLN A 171 25.22 -50.01 17.66
N THR A 172 26.31 -49.93 18.41
CA THR A 172 27.64 -50.36 17.97
C THR A 172 27.61 -51.89 17.87
N GLN A 173 27.35 -52.39 16.68
CA GLN A 173 27.47 -53.79 16.39
C GLN A 173 28.99 -54.15 16.32
N PRO A 174 29.50 -55.04 17.17
CA PRO A 174 30.90 -55.39 17.09
C PRO A 174 31.19 -56.15 15.79
N ALA A 175 32.27 -55.78 15.12
CA ALA A 175 32.72 -56.41 13.88
C ALA A 175 33.12 -57.91 14.16
N PRO A 176 32.77 -58.81 13.24
CA PRO A 176 33.20 -60.21 13.37
C PRO A 176 34.72 -60.31 13.17
N LEU A 177 35.37 -60.90 14.14
CA LEU A 177 36.79 -61.26 14.03
C LEU A 177 36.96 -62.37 12.97
N SER A 178 37.57 -62.01 11.84
CA SER A 178 38.00 -62.96 10.82
C SER A 178 39.26 -63.67 11.37
N GLY A 179 39.07 -64.94 11.76
CA GLY A 179 40.20 -65.83 12.08
C GLY A 179 40.88 -66.26 10.81
N ALA A 180 42.20 -66.15 10.84
CA ALA A 180 43.11 -66.72 9.83
C ALA A 180 43.33 -68.18 10.11
N ALA A 181 43.35 -68.99 9.04
CA ALA A 181 44.09 -70.23 8.92
C ALA A 181 44.58 -70.38 7.48
#